data_a5f2c0055041bfecaf7aedc8cd91b310
#
_entry.id   a5f2c0055041bfecaf7aedc8cd91b310
#
_cell.length_a   1.000
_cell.length_b   1.000
_cell.length_c   1.000
_cell.angle_alpha   90.00
_cell.angle_beta   90.00
_cell.angle_gamma   90.00
#
_symmetry.space_group_name_H-M   'P 1'
#
loop_
_entity.id
_entity.type
_entity.pdbx_description
1 polymer ?
#
loop_
_entity_poly.entity_id
_entity_poly.type
_entity_poly.pdbx_seq_one_letter_code
_entity_poly.pdbx_strand_id
1 'polypeptide(L)'
;MRLYDYDIPDDACARIGSALGHLGSKWALPIVMRLGDGPVRFNELRRQVPGISQKVLTATLRSLERSGYVRRTVVVSVPPQVDYDLTPQCRALLLPMRDLVRTAVEQQAAVEAARRAFDALNKR
;
A
#
# COMPACT_ATOMS: atom_id res chain seq x y z
N MET A 1 -11.94 12.25 -18.43
CA MET A 1 -11.55 13.10 -17.29
C MET A 1 -10.09 13.48 -17.39
N ARG A 2 -9.77 14.71 -17.14
CA ARG A 2 -8.41 15.21 -17.31
C ARG A 2 -7.79 15.62 -15.97
N LEU A 3 -6.56 15.15 -15.71
CA LEU A 3 -5.75 15.56 -14.57
C LEU A 3 -4.47 16.21 -15.13
N TYR A 4 -4.41 17.55 -15.05
CA TYR A 4 -3.35 18.37 -15.68
C TYR A 4 -3.23 18.05 -17.18
N ASP A 5 -2.09 17.51 -17.60
CA ASP A 5 -1.80 17.15 -19.00
C ASP A 5 -2.13 15.69 -19.34
N TYR A 6 -2.77 14.96 -18.41
CA TYR A 6 -3.09 13.55 -18.60
C TYR A 6 -4.59 13.32 -18.71
N ASP A 7 -5.00 12.68 -19.81
CA ASP A 7 -6.39 12.30 -20.00
C ASP A 7 -6.64 10.90 -19.45
N ILE A 8 -7.55 10.80 -18.49
CA ILE A 8 -7.92 9.53 -17.87
C ILE A 8 -9.17 9.01 -18.59
N PRO A 9 -9.12 7.79 -19.18
CA PRO A 9 -10.32 7.21 -19.77
C PRO A 9 -11.44 7.09 -18.73
N ASP A 10 -12.66 7.50 -19.07
CA ASP A 10 -13.78 7.52 -18.13
C ASP A 10 -14.11 6.13 -17.60
N ASP A 11 -14.00 5.10 -18.46
CA ASP A 11 -14.25 3.71 -18.08
C ASP A 11 -13.16 3.11 -17.19
N ALA A 12 -11.96 3.71 -17.17
CA ALA A 12 -10.84 3.26 -16.35
C ALA A 12 -10.86 3.85 -14.94
N CYS A 13 -11.50 5.01 -14.75
CA CYS A 13 -11.39 5.80 -13.53
C CYS A 13 -11.79 5.03 -12.27
N ALA A 14 -12.94 4.33 -12.31
CA ALA A 14 -13.41 3.54 -11.18
C ALA A 14 -12.51 2.36 -10.86
N ARG A 15 -12.02 1.66 -11.91
CA ARG A 15 -11.14 0.51 -11.74
C ARG A 15 -9.79 0.90 -11.16
N ILE A 16 -9.23 2.00 -11.65
CA ILE A 16 -7.95 2.52 -11.14
C ILE A 16 -8.11 3.04 -9.72
N GLY A 17 -9.22 3.73 -9.42
CA GLY A 17 -9.52 4.19 -8.08
C GLY A 17 -9.58 3.04 -7.07
N SER A 18 -10.20 1.92 -7.44
CA SER A 18 -10.25 0.72 -6.62
C SER A 18 -8.86 0.14 -6.36
N ALA A 19 -8.04 0.01 -7.42
CA ALA A 19 -6.68 -0.52 -7.30
C ALA A 19 -5.80 0.37 -6.42
N LEU A 20 -5.83 1.69 -6.62
CA LEU A 20 -5.05 2.64 -5.84
C LEU A 20 -5.53 2.70 -4.38
N GLY A 21 -6.83 2.60 -4.16
CA GLY A 21 -7.40 2.53 -2.82
C GLY A 21 -6.91 1.31 -2.05
N HIS A 22 -6.75 0.19 -2.73
CA HIS A 22 -6.19 -1.02 -2.13
C HIS A 22 -4.73 -0.82 -1.72
N LEU A 23 -3.90 -0.23 -2.60
CA LEU A 23 -2.50 0.06 -2.29
C LEU A 23 -2.36 1.07 -1.14
N GLY A 24 -3.28 2.02 -1.02
CA GLY A 24 -3.28 3.02 0.03
C GLY A 24 -3.91 2.58 1.35
N SER A 25 -4.34 1.33 1.46
CA SER A 25 -4.97 0.84 2.68
C SER A 25 -3.97 0.79 3.85
N LYS A 26 -4.53 0.71 5.06
CA LYS A 26 -3.76 0.78 6.31
C LYS A 26 -2.56 -0.18 6.34
N TRP A 27 -2.75 -1.41 5.88
CA TRP A 27 -1.71 -2.44 5.96
C TRP A 27 -0.97 -2.66 4.65
N ALA A 28 -1.61 -2.44 3.50
CA ALA A 28 -0.95 -2.63 2.20
C ALA A 28 0.17 -1.62 1.99
N LEU A 29 -0.06 -0.35 2.34
CA LEU A 29 0.94 0.71 2.14
C LEU A 29 2.25 0.42 2.87
N PRO A 30 2.29 0.15 4.19
CA PRO A 30 3.54 -0.17 4.86
C PRO A 30 4.20 -1.45 4.35
N ILE A 31 3.44 -2.47 3.95
CA ILE A 31 3.98 -3.70 3.38
C ILE A 31 4.70 -3.39 2.06
N VAL A 32 4.05 -2.68 1.16
CA VAL A 32 4.66 -2.31 -0.13
C VAL A 32 5.92 -1.47 0.07
N MET A 33 5.89 -0.54 1.00
CA MET A 33 7.05 0.30 1.31
C MET A 33 8.23 -0.52 1.84
N ARG A 34 7.97 -1.50 2.71
CA ARG A 34 9.03 -2.37 3.22
C ARG A 34 9.63 -3.26 2.14
N LEU A 35 8.82 -3.72 1.19
CA LEU A 35 9.30 -4.53 0.08
C LEU A 35 10.03 -3.71 -0.99
N GLY A 36 10.00 -2.40 -0.90
CA GLY A 36 10.68 -1.51 -1.86
C GLY A 36 12.18 -1.73 -1.96
N ASP A 37 12.83 -2.14 -0.87
CA ASP A 37 14.28 -2.36 -0.82
C ASP A 37 14.70 -3.76 -1.31
N GLY A 38 13.76 -4.64 -1.57
CA GLY A 38 14.03 -5.99 -2.06
C GLY A 38 13.19 -7.06 -1.39
N PRO A 39 13.45 -8.34 -1.72
CA PRO A 39 12.69 -9.45 -1.16
C PRO A 39 12.79 -9.53 0.36
N VAL A 40 11.69 -9.88 1.03
CA VAL A 40 11.64 -10.05 2.48
C VAL A 40 10.89 -11.33 2.80
N ARG A 41 11.38 -12.09 3.76
CA ARG A 41 10.71 -13.28 4.28
C ARG A 41 9.45 -12.91 5.05
N PHE A 42 8.48 -13.81 5.05
CA PHE A 42 7.21 -13.58 5.74
C PHE A 42 7.39 -13.14 7.20
N ASN A 43 8.18 -13.91 7.97
CA ASN A 43 8.35 -13.60 9.40
C ASN A 43 9.11 -12.30 9.64
N GLU A 44 10.06 -11.97 8.76
CA GLU A 44 10.76 -10.70 8.83
C GLU A 44 9.84 -9.53 8.50
N LEU A 45 9.02 -9.68 7.47
CA LEU A 45 8.04 -8.66 7.10
C LEU A 45 7.06 -8.40 8.24
N ARG A 46 6.62 -9.45 8.93
CA ARG A 46 5.77 -9.32 10.10
C ARG A 46 6.42 -8.49 11.22
N ARG A 47 7.71 -8.70 11.44
CA ARG A 47 8.46 -7.90 12.42
C ARG A 47 8.60 -6.44 12.00
N GLN A 48 8.77 -6.19 10.70
CA GLN A 48 8.98 -4.84 10.16
C GLN A 48 7.70 -4.01 10.07
N VAL A 49 6.53 -4.63 10.21
CA VAL A 49 5.23 -3.94 10.19
C VAL A 49 4.60 -4.07 11.58
N PRO A 50 4.85 -3.09 12.47
CA PRO A 50 4.39 -3.18 13.85
C PRO A 50 2.87 -3.32 13.97
N GLY A 51 2.44 -4.22 14.83
CA GLY A 51 1.02 -4.39 15.16
C GLY A 51 0.24 -5.26 14.19
N ILE A 52 0.84 -5.72 13.09
CA ILE A 52 0.13 -6.57 12.14
C ILE A 52 0.05 -8.01 12.66
N SER A 53 -1.15 -8.60 12.61
CA SER A 53 -1.32 -10.01 12.93
C SER A 53 -0.91 -10.89 11.74
N GLN A 54 -0.59 -12.15 12.02
CA GLN A 54 -0.28 -13.12 10.97
C GLN A 54 -1.44 -13.27 9.98
N LYS A 55 -2.67 -13.29 10.49
CA LYS A 55 -3.87 -13.41 9.67
C LYS A 55 -4.04 -12.23 8.71
N VAL A 56 -3.86 -11.01 9.20
CA VAL A 56 -3.99 -9.79 8.39
C VAL A 56 -2.86 -9.70 7.38
N LEU A 57 -1.62 -10.02 7.77
CA LEU A 57 -0.49 -10.03 6.85
C LEU A 57 -0.71 -11.03 5.72
N THR A 58 -1.12 -12.25 6.04
CA THR A 58 -1.41 -13.28 5.04
C THR A 58 -2.49 -12.80 4.06
N ALA A 59 -3.60 -12.27 4.58
CA ALA A 59 -4.70 -11.81 3.75
C ALA A 59 -4.30 -10.64 2.85
N THR A 60 -3.54 -9.70 3.39
CA THR A 60 -3.09 -8.52 2.64
C THR A 60 -2.11 -8.91 1.53
N LEU A 61 -1.15 -9.79 1.84
CA LEU A 61 -0.19 -10.27 0.84
C LEU A 61 -0.89 -11.05 -0.28
N ARG A 62 -1.87 -11.89 0.05
CA ARG A 62 -2.63 -12.62 -0.97
C ARG A 62 -3.41 -11.67 -1.88
N SER A 63 -3.99 -10.63 -1.33
CA SER A 63 -4.70 -9.63 -2.10
C SER A 63 -3.77 -8.85 -3.03
N LEU A 64 -2.59 -8.48 -2.55
CA LEU A 64 -1.56 -7.83 -3.37
C LEU A 64 -1.02 -8.75 -4.46
N GLU A 65 -0.84 -10.03 -4.14
CA GLU A 65 -0.41 -11.04 -5.11
C GLU A 65 -1.47 -11.21 -6.20
N ARG A 66 -2.75 -11.29 -5.82
CA ARG A 66 -3.86 -11.41 -6.76
C ARG A 66 -3.91 -10.25 -7.75
N SER A 67 -3.59 -9.05 -7.31
CA SER A 67 -3.56 -7.85 -8.16
C SER A 67 -2.27 -7.70 -8.96
N GLY A 68 -1.32 -8.61 -8.80
CA GLY A 68 -0.05 -8.56 -9.52
C GLY A 68 0.94 -7.54 -8.98
N TYR A 69 0.80 -7.09 -7.75
CA TYR A 69 1.72 -6.14 -7.12
C TYR A 69 2.84 -6.82 -6.34
N VAL A 70 2.59 -8.04 -5.85
CA VAL A 70 3.53 -8.80 -5.04
C VAL A 70 3.70 -10.18 -5.66
N ARG A 71 4.94 -10.68 -5.64
CA ARG A 71 5.31 -12.04 -6.04
C ARG A 71 5.68 -12.84 -4.81
N ARG A 72 5.10 -14.03 -4.69
CA ARG A 72 5.41 -14.98 -3.64
C ARG A 72 6.34 -16.04 -4.21
N THR A 73 7.47 -16.27 -3.57
CA THR A 73 8.45 -17.29 -3.98
C THR A 73 8.68 -18.24 -2.83
N VAL A 74 8.48 -19.54 -3.09
CA VAL A 74 8.80 -20.59 -2.13
C VAL A 74 10.24 -21.03 -2.39
N VAL A 75 11.10 -20.84 -1.38
CA VAL A 75 12.48 -21.26 -1.44
C VAL A 75 12.57 -22.67 -0.88
N VAL A 76 13.12 -23.62 -1.67
CA VAL A 76 13.31 -25.00 -1.24
C VAL A 76 14.44 -25.04 -0.23
N SER A 77 14.10 -25.20 1.04
CA SER A 77 15.04 -25.26 2.15
C SER A 77 14.41 -26.06 3.29
N VAL A 78 15.19 -26.37 4.32
CA VAL A 78 14.69 -27.08 5.53
C VAL A 78 14.96 -26.19 6.73
N PRO A 79 13.92 -25.56 7.33
CA PRO A 79 12.51 -25.57 6.91
C PRO A 79 12.23 -24.77 5.64
N PRO A 80 11.10 -25.00 4.95
CA PRO A 80 10.74 -24.22 3.75
C PRO A 80 10.58 -22.75 4.08
N GLN A 81 10.98 -21.90 3.13
CA GLN A 81 11.01 -20.46 3.29
C GLN A 81 10.16 -19.82 2.23
N VAL A 82 9.39 -18.79 2.61
CA VAL A 82 8.57 -18.03 1.68
C VAL A 82 9.05 -16.59 1.67
N ASP A 83 9.46 -16.13 0.50
CA ASP A 83 9.89 -14.75 0.27
C ASP A 83 8.83 -14.00 -0.54
N TYR A 84 8.69 -12.71 -0.24
CA TYR A 84 7.81 -11.80 -0.96
C TYR A 84 8.64 -10.69 -1.57
N ASP A 85 8.26 -10.28 -2.78
CA ASP A 85 8.93 -9.20 -3.50
C ASP A 85 7.90 -8.42 -4.32
N LEU A 86 8.22 -7.17 -4.66
CA LEU A 86 7.39 -6.39 -5.54
C LEU A 86 7.61 -6.80 -6.99
N THR A 87 6.52 -6.81 -7.76
CA THR A 87 6.59 -6.99 -9.21
C THR A 87 7.10 -5.72 -9.88
N PRO A 88 7.58 -5.80 -11.14
CA PRO A 88 7.98 -4.59 -11.88
C PRO A 88 6.87 -3.55 -11.98
N GLN A 89 5.61 -3.98 -12.14
CA GLN A 89 4.49 -3.03 -12.21
C GLN A 89 4.26 -2.31 -10.88
N CYS A 90 4.49 -2.96 -9.74
CA CYS A 90 4.41 -2.29 -8.45
C CYS A 90 5.60 -1.35 -8.23
N ARG A 91 6.79 -1.75 -8.65
CA ARG A 91 7.99 -0.91 -8.54
C ARG A 91 7.85 0.40 -9.32
N ALA A 92 7.15 0.36 -10.46
CA ALA A 92 6.87 1.57 -11.23
C ALA A 92 6.02 2.59 -10.47
N LEU A 93 5.27 2.15 -9.45
CA LEU A 93 4.43 3.01 -8.63
C LEU A 93 5.17 3.61 -7.43
N LEU A 94 6.37 3.12 -7.10
CA LEU A 94 7.06 3.51 -5.86
C LEU A 94 7.41 5.00 -5.81
N LEU A 95 7.94 5.57 -6.89
CA LEU A 95 8.29 6.99 -6.91
C LEU A 95 7.04 7.90 -6.80
N PRO A 96 5.98 7.68 -7.59
CA PRO A 96 4.74 8.42 -7.39
C PRO A 96 4.16 8.25 -5.99
N MET A 97 4.22 7.05 -5.42
CA MET A 97 3.75 6.79 -4.06
C MET A 97 4.56 7.53 -3.02
N ARG A 98 5.88 7.55 -3.16
CA ARG A 98 6.76 8.30 -2.26
C ARG A 98 6.37 9.78 -2.23
N ASP A 99 6.16 10.38 -3.38
CA ASP A 99 5.83 11.80 -3.47
C ASP A 99 4.46 12.09 -2.86
N LEU A 100 3.49 11.20 -3.12
CA LEU A 100 2.15 11.32 -2.55
C LEU A 100 2.19 11.17 -1.02
N VAL A 101 2.89 10.17 -0.51
CA VAL A 101 3.03 9.92 0.93
C VAL A 101 3.74 11.10 1.61
N ARG A 102 4.81 11.61 1.00
CA ARG A 102 5.53 12.77 1.53
C ARG A 102 4.60 13.97 1.70
N THR A 103 3.83 14.28 0.66
CA THR A 103 2.88 15.38 0.70
C THR A 103 1.82 15.16 1.78
N ALA A 104 1.30 13.94 1.89
CA ALA A 104 0.31 13.60 2.90
C ALA A 104 0.88 13.75 4.32
N VAL A 105 2.14 13.33 4.55
CA VAL A 105 2.81 13.49 5.84
C VAL A 105 2.96 14.97 6.18
N GLU A 106 3.37 15.79 5.24
CA GLU A 106 3.52 17.24 5.44
C GLU A 106 2.19 17.91 5.77
N GLN A 107 1.07 17.37 5.32
CA GLN A 107 -0.27 17.91 5.54
C GLN A 107 -1.00 17.28 6.74
N GLN A 108 -0.39 16.32 7.42
CA GLN A 108 -1.08 15.55 8.46
C GLN A 108 -1.66 16.41 9.57
N ALA A 109 -0.90 17.40 10.06
CA ALA A 109 -1.36 18.30 11.11
C ALA A 109 -2.58 19.12 10.65
N ALA A 110 -2.58 19.59 9.41
CA ALA A 110 -3.70 20.34 8.84
C ALA A 110 -4.95 19.47 8.69
N VAL A 111 -4.79 18.22 8.26
CA VAL A 111 -5.90 17.26 8.14
C VAL A 111 -6.52 16.98 9.51
N GLU A 112 -5.70 16.73 10.52
CA GLU A 112 -6.17 16.48 11.88
C GLU A 112 -6.90 17.71 12.47
N ALA A 113 -6.36 18.91 12.25
CA ALA A 113 -7.01 20.15 12.67
C ALA A 113 -8.37 20.33 11.99
N ALA A 114 -8.45 20.06 10.69
CA ALA A 114 -9.69 20.16 9.94
C ALA A 114 -10.74 19.17 10.46
N ARG A 115 -10.34 17.94 10.77
CA ARG A 115 -11.23 16.93 11.34
C ARG A 115 -11.77 17.35 12.70
N ARG A 116 -10.91 17.85 13.58
CA ARG A 116 -11.33 18.35 14.90
C ARG A 116 -12.33 19.50 14.77
N ALA A 117 -12.07 20.45 13.88
CA ALA A 117 -12.96 21.58 13.65
C ALA A 117 -14.32 21.13 13.12
N PHE A 118 -14.33 20.21 12.18
CA PHE A 118 -15.57 19.66 11.61
C PHE A 118 -16.38 18.93 12.69
N ASP A 119 -15.74 18.06 13.46
CA ASP A 119 -16.40 17.27 14.50
C ASP A 119 -16.98 18.17 15.60
N ALA A 120 -16.28 19.25 15.97
CA ALA A 120 -16.77 20.24 16.93
C ALA A 120 -18.03 20.94 16.46
N LEU A 121 -18.11 21.28 15.16
CA LEU A 121 -19.28 21.94 14.57
C LEU A 121 -20.48 20.99 14.44
N ASN A 122 -20.25 19.70 14.26
CA ASN A 122 -21.29 18.70 14.04
C ASN A 122 -21.59 17.86 15.28
N LYS A 123 -21.03 18.24 16.43
CA LYS A 123 -21.24 17.55 17.71
C LYS A 123 -22.51 18.10 18.35
N ARG A 124 -23.64 17.44 18.10
CA ARG A 124 -24.92 17.76 18.73
C ARG A 124 -25.63 16.50 19.17
#